data_15d4ac66bd560828d44bcfea485106e5
#
_entry.id   15d4ac66bd560828d44bcfea485106e5
#
_cell.length_a   1.000
_cell.length_b   1.000
_cell.length_c   1.000
_cell.angle_alpha   90.00
_cell.angle_beta   90.00
_cell.angle_gamma   90.00
#
_symmetry.space_group_name_H-M   'P 1'
#
loop_
_entity.id
_entity.type
_entity.pdbx_description
1 polymer ?
#
loop_
_entity_poly.entity_id
_entity_poly.type
_entity_poly.pdbx_seq_one_letter_code
_entity_poly.pdbx_strand_id
1 'polypeptide(L)'
;FRWEIANVDTTTGKFSLIIRRGNDSQKRKLILEQFDNLTLDPLDSNYIAKRVGDQVMSLQGSGTSEPYVKGVGEFPNTSNYVRVEVLTTTPNYLDENGDVTVGNYSASLPAVGSGSLGGGFINGSDGTIVQPQNFYDAITATNSQGLNPTTGTALTAYKDAINLLANQDEYDINLLYLPGLTSADHSSIITPALEMVENR
;
A
#
# COMPACT_ATOMS: atom_id res chain seq x y z
N PHE A 1 4.56 -12.76 1.78
CA PHE A 1 5.60 -12.26 2.71
C PHE A 1 5.29 -12.67 4.13
N ARG A 2 6.31 -12.63 4.99
CA ARG A 2 6.21 -12.79 6.45
C ARG A 2 6.97 -11.68 7.12
N TRP A 3 6.54 -11.31 8.31
CA TRP A 3 7.22 -10.36 9.16
C TRP A 3 7.68 -11.04 10.45
N GLU A 4 8.73 -10.56 11.04
CA GLU A 4 9.29 -11.06 12.30
C GLU A 4 9.87 -9.90 13.09
N ILE A 5 9.56 -9.86 14.37
CA ILE A 5 10.21 -8.98 15.34
C ILE A 5 11.36 -9.77 16.02
N ALA A 6 12.52 -9.16 16.06
CA ALA A 6 13.71 -9.74 16.64
C ALA A 6 14.48 -8.70 17.46
N ASN A 7 15.46 -9.17 18.23
CA ASN A 7 16.41 -8.32 18.97
C ASN A 7 15.71 -7.25 19.84
N VAL A 8 14.65 -7.63 20.54
CA VAL A 8 13.94 -6.71 21.43
C VAL A 8 14.79 -6.47 22.68
N ASP A 9 15.16 -5.22 22.89
CA ASP A 9 15.85 -4.76 24.08
C ASP A 9 14.91 -3.85 24.88
N THR A 10 14.44 -4.36 26.00
CA THR A 10 13.51 -3.64 26.87
C THR A 10 14.19 -2.52 27.68
N THR A 11 15.52 -2.53 27.74
CA THR A 11 16.27 -1.48 28.45
C THR A 11 16.36 -0.22 27.61
N THR A 12 16.61 -0.38 26.31
CA THR A 12 16.76 0.75 25.38
C THR A 12 15.50 1.02 24.55
N GLY A 13 14.48 0.18 24.67
CA GLY A 13 13.25 0.31 23.88
C GLY A 13 13.42 0.02 22.38
N LYS A 14 14.47 -0.70 22.01
CA LYS A 14 14.81 -0.98 20.60
C LYS A 14 14.47 -2.40 20.19
N PHE A 15 14.18 -2.56 18.91
CA PHE A 15 13.90 -3.86 18.29
C PHE A 15 14.26 -3.85 16.81
N SER A 16 14.22 -5.03 16.18
CA SER A 16 14.41 -5.19 14.74
C SER A 16 13.13 -5.71 14.09
N LEU A 17 12.81 -5.19 12.91
CA LEU A 17 11.76 -5.69 12.02
C LEU A 17 12.43 -6.36 10.82
N ILE A 18 12.07 -7.63 10.57
CA ILE A 18 12.59 -8.42 9.46
C ILE A 18 11.43 -8.80 8.56
N ILE A 19 11.54 -8.48 7.28
CA ILE A 19 10.59 -8.90 6.24
C ILE A 19 11.20 -10.08 5.51
N ARG A 20 10.45 -11.17 5.45
CA ARG A 20 10.90 -12.47 4.96
C ARG A 20 10.02 -12.95 3.82
N ARG A 21 10.58 -13.83 3.01
CA ARG A 21 9.82 -14.48 1.95
C ARG A 21 8.77 -15.45 2.53
N GLY A 22 7.55 -15.44 1.96
CA GLY A 22 6.41 -16.20 2.48
C GLY A 22 6.58 -17.72 2.47
N ASN A 23 7.44 -18.25 1.61
CA ASN A 23 7.74 -19.67 1.48
C ASN A 23 9.02 -20.11 2.20
N ASP A 24 9.58 -19.28 3.08
CA ASP A 24 10.72 -19.62 3.89
C ASP A 24 10.35 -20.51 5.10
N SER A 25 11.34 -20.96 5.83
CA SER A 25 11.19 -21.71 7.08
C SER A 25 11.99 -21.09 8.22
N GLN A 26 11.66 -21.43 9.47
CA GLN A 26 12.42 -20.97 10.63
C GLN A 26 13.88 -21.45 10.63
N LYS A 27 14.14 -22.62 10.02
CA LYS A 27 15.51 -23.16 9.89
C LYS A 27 16.29 -22.47 8.77
N ARG A 28 15.59 -21.97 7.76
CA ARG A 28 16.19 -21.28 6.62
C ARG A 28 15.38 -20.04 6.31
N LYS A 29 15.73 -18.95 6.96
CA LYS A 29 15.10 -17.64 6.76
C LYS A 29 15.61 -17.01 5.47
N LEU A 30 14.70 -16.53 4.64
CA LEU A 30 14.99 -15.76 3.43
C LEU A 30 14.60 -14.31 3.67
N ILE A 31 15.56 -13.53 4.13
CA ILE A 31 15.35 -12.12 4.48
C ILE A 31 15.30 -11.31 3.19
N LEU A 32 14.27 -10.48 3.03
CA LEU A 32 14.09 -9.54 1.95
C LEU A 32 14.53 -8.14 2.37
N GLU A 33 14.10 -7.72 3.56
CA GLU A 33 14.47 -6.44 4.18
C GLU A 33 14.64 -6.62 5.67
N GLN A 34 15.53 -5.81 6.25
CA GLN A 34 15.77 -5.79 7.68
C GLN A 34 15.96 -4.34 8.14
N PHE A 35 15.23 -3.97 9.17
CA PHE A 35 15.31 -2.67 9.82
C PHE A 35 15.71 -2.90 11.27
N ASP A 36 16.90 -2.44 11.63
CA ASP A 36 17.46 -2.62 12.97
C ASP A 36 17.37 -1.35 13.80
N ASN A 37 17.42 -1.52 15.12
CA ASN A 37 17.38 -0.42 16.10
C ASN A 37 16.14 0.44 16.00
N LEU A 38 15.00 -0.12 15.61
CA LEU A 38 13.75 0.58 15.55
C LEU A 38 13.24 0.90 16.95
N THR A 39 12.56 2.04 17.08
CA THR A 39 11.86 2.46 18.32
C THR A 39 10.39 2.79 18.01
N LEU A 40 9.57 2.83 19.05
CA LEU A 40 8.21 3.33 18.99
C LEU A 40 8.09 4.80 19.44
N ASP A 41 9.21 5.45 19.75
CA ASP A 41 9.26 6.86 20.10
C ASP A 41 9.19 7.73 18.82
N PRO A 42 8.14 8.54 18.64
CA PRO A 42 7.99 9.39 17.46
C PRO A 42 9.08 10.45 17.33
N LEU A 43 9.75 10.81 18.41
CA LEU A 43 10.82 11.82 18.43
C LEU A 43 12.18 11.25 18.03
N ASP A 44 12.37 9.93 18.12
CA ASP A 44 13.63 9.28 17.76
C ASP A 44 13.81 9.25 16.23
N SER A 45 15.07 9.35 15.79
CA SER A 45 15.46 9.20 14.39
C SER A 45 15.18 7.79 13.84
N ASN A 46 15.15 6.80 14.71
CA ASN A 46 14.85 5.40 14.40
C ASN A 46 13.39 5.01 14.64
N TYR A 47 12.49 6.00 14.72
CA TYR A 47 11.07 5.73 14.79
C TYR A 47 10.61 4.84 13.65
N ILE A 48 9.84 3.79 13.96
CA ILE A 48 9.47 2.75 13.00
C ILE A 48 8.76 3.33 11.76
N ALA A 49 7.82 4.26 11.94
CA ALA A 49 7.12 4.86 10.80
C ALA A 49 8.06 5.68 9.92
N LYS A 50 9.05 6.36 10.51
CA LYS A 50 10.06 7.13 9.79
C LYS A 50 11.05 6.23 9.03
N ARG A 51 11.40 5.08 9.60
CA ARG A 51 12.41 4.16 9.01
C ARG A 51 11.82 3.24 7.96
N VAL A 52 10.59 2.83 8.10
CA VAL A 52 9.90 1.91 7.18
C VAL A 52 9.06 2.69 6.17
N GLY A 53 8.37 3.74 6.63
CA GLY A 53 7.44 4.55 5.86
C GLY A 53 5.99 4.26 6.22
N ASP A 54 5.12 5.26 6.06
CA ASP A 54 3.69 5.19 6.38
C ASP A 54 2.80 5.69 5.25
N GLN A 55 3.38 6.10 4.12
CA GLN A 55 2.62 6.69 3.02
C GLN A 55 1.80 5.68 2.24
N VAL A 56 0.58 6.10 1.91
CA VAL A 56 -0.32 5.43 0.96
C VAL A 56 -0.53 6.35 -0.23
N MET A 57 -0.35 5.83 -1.44
CA MET A 57 -0.75 6.55 -2.65
C MET A 57 -2.27 6.57 -2.75
N SER A 58 -2.86 7.75 -2.79
CA SER A 58 -4.29 7.98 -2.83
C SER A 58 -4.63 8.94 -3.95
N LEU A 59 -5.67 8.58 -4.72
CA LEU A 59 -6.24 9.45 -5.72
C LEU A 59 -7.03 10.57 -5.02
N GLN A 60 -6.66 11.80 -5.31
CA GLN A 60 -7.36 13.01 -4.85
C GLN A 60 -8.15 13.61 -6.01
N GLY A 61 -9.22 14.35 -5.69
CA GLY A 61 -10.05 14.98 -6.71
C GLY A 61 -10.88 14.00 -7.54
N SER A 62 -11.22 12.82 -7.00
CA SER A 62 -12.08 11.86 -7.68
C SER A 62 -13.43 12.51 -8.07
N GLY A 63 -13.83 12.31 -9.33
CA GLY A 63 -15.04 12.94 -9.91
C GLY A 63 -14.83 14.37 -10.41
N THR A 64 -13.64 14.93 -10.30
CA THR A 64 -13.28 16.24 -10.88
C THR A 64 -12.61 16.06 -12.24
N SER A 65 -12.43 17.19 -12.98
CA SER A 65 -11.68 17.20 -14.23
C SER A 65 -10.15 17.12 -14.04
N GLU A 66 -9.68 17.29 -12.82
CA GLU A 66 -8.25 17.34 -12.49
C GLU A 66 -7.92 16.44 -11.31
N PRO A 67 -8.09 15.10 -11.44
CA PRO A 67 -7.63 14.18 -10.42
C PRO A 67 -6.10 14.09 -10.38
N TYR A 68 -5.55 13.85 -9.21
CA TYR A 68 -4.10 13.66 -9.03
C TYR A 68 -3.82 12.62 -7.96
N VAL A 69 -2.66 11.96 -8.07
CA VAL A 69 -2.19 11.00 -7.08
C VAL A 69 -1.31 11.69 -6.06
N LYS A 70 -1.60 11.48 -4.79
CA LYS A 70 -0.84 12.05 -3.68
C LYS A 70 -0.46 10.97 -2.67
N GLY A 71 0.77 11.02 -2.19
CA GLY A 71 1.18 10.27 -1.00
C GLY A 71 0.55 10.88 0.24
N VAL A 72 -0.24 10.09 0.96
CA VAL A 72 -0.86 10.45 2.23
C VAL A 72 -0.14 9.69 3.34
N GLY A 73 0.45 10.40 4.27
CA GLY A 73 1.30 9.90 5.36
C GLY A 73 2.37 10.93 5.67
N GLU A 74 3.06 10.75 6.78
CA GLU A 74 4.08 11.70 7.25
C GLU A 74 5.47 11.36 6.67
N PHE A 75 5.77 10.06 6.55
CA PHE A 75 7.10 9.58 6.18
C PHE A 75 7.08 8.78 4.88
N PRO A 76 7.97 9.12 3.92
CA PRO A 76 8.09 8.37 2.66
C PRO A 76 8.38 6.89 2.91
N ASN A 77 7.82 6.03 2.07
CA ASN A 77 8.07 4.59 2.17
C ASN A 77 9.51 4.25 1.76
N THR A 78 10.26 3.70 2.69
CA THR A 78 11.61 3.16 2.46
C THR A 78 11.54 1.68 2.13
N SER A 79 10.59 0.95 2.73
CA SER A 79 10.34 -0.45 2.40
C SER A 79 9.62 -0.58 1.06
N ASN A 80 10.03 -1.61 0.29
CA ASN A 80 9.35 -1.99 -0.95
C ASN A 80 8.20 -2.98 -0.72
N TYR A 81 8.05 -3.52 0.48
CA TYR A 81 7.11 -4.61 0.76
C TYR A 81 6.03 -4.25 1.75
N VAL A 82 6.31 -3.36 2.68
CA VAL A 82 5.42 -3.04 3.80
C VAL A 82 5.41 -1.55 4.09
N ARG A 83 4.37 -1.10 4.74
CA ARG A 83 4.27 0.21 5.38
C ARG A 83 3.80 0.06 6.81
N VAL A 84 4.03 1.07 7.61
CA VAL A 84 3.55 1.16 8.98
C VAL A 84 2.22 1.92 9.00
N GLU A 85 1.29 1.47 9.79
CA GLU A 85 0.09 2.22 10.13
C GLU A 85 0.09 2.45 11.64
N VAL A 86 0.10 3.72 12.04
CA VAL A 86 0.12 4.10 13.45
C VAL A 86 -1.31 4.25 13.94
N LEU A 87 -1.80 3.26 14.67
CA LEU A 87 -3.15 3.30 15.26
C LEU A 87 -3.20 4.15 16.52
N THR A 88 -2.14 4.11 17.32
CA THR A 88 -2.01 4.88 18.56
C THR A 88 -0.57 5.32 18.71
N THR A 89 -0.36 6.60 18.94
CA THR A 89 0.99 7.12 19.17
C THR A 89 1.48 6.68 20.55
N THR A 90 2.64 6.06 20.58
CA THR A 90 3.34 5.74 21.83
C THR A 90 3.88 7.05 22.42
N PRO A 91 3.54 7.40 23.65
CA PRO A 91 4.13 8.59 24.27
C PRO A 91 5.63 8.41 24.44
N ASN A 92 6.33 9.51 24.56
CA ASN A 92 7.78 9.54 24.80
C ASN A 92 8.12 8.72 26.05
N TYR A 93 8.85 7.63 25.90
CA TYR A 93 9.17 6.69 26.98
C TYR A 93 10.65 6.68 27.40
N LEU A 94 11.44 7.50 26.75
CA LEU A 94 12.81 7.75 27.15
C LEU A 94 12.93 9.16 27.74
N ASP A 95 13.74 9.32 28.78
CA ASP A 95 14.09 10.62 29.31
C ASP A 95 15.23 11.27 28.49
N GLU A 96 15.67 12.45 28.91
CA GLU A 96 16.75 13.19 28.27
C GLU A 96 18.11 12.47 28.26
N ASN A 97 18.27 11.45 29.12
CA ASN A 97 19.46 10.62 29.19
C ASN A 97 19.33 9.34 28.36
N GLY A 98 18.15 9.08 27.77
CA GLY A 98 17.86 7.86 27.06
C GLY A 98 17.39 6.70 27.94
N ASP A 99 17.10 6.95 29.23
CA ASP A 99 16.59 5.94 30.15
C ASP A 99 15.06 5.84 30.06
N VAL A 100 14.51 4.65 30.31
CA VAL A 100 13.06 4.42 30.31
C VAL A 100 12.40 5.13 31.47
N THR A 101 11.60 6.16 31.17
CA THR A 101 10.94 6.98 32.19
C THR A 101 9.82 6.26 32.94
N VAL A 102 9.15 5.30 32.29
CA VAL A 102 8.03 4.56 32.88
C VAL A 102 8.17 3.08 32.49
N GLY A 103 8.25 2.20 33.48
CA GLY A 103 8.40 0.75 33.30
C GLY A 103 7.31 0.08 32.45
N ASN A 104 6.16 0.76 32.26
CA ASN A 104 5.07 0.24 31.42
C ASN A 104 5.36 0.31 29.92
N TYR A 105 6.34 1.07 29.47
CA TYR A 105 6.66 1.15 28.05
C TYR A 105 7.38 -0.09 27.53
N SER A 106 8.11 -0.77 28.37
CA SER A 106 8.69 -2.07 28.00
C SER A 106 7.63 -3.11 27.68
N ALA A 107 6.43 -3.01 28.26
CA ALA A 107 5.28 -3.86 27.95
C ALA A 107 4.65 -3.54 26.58
N SER A 108 4.88 -2.34 26.04
CA SER A 108 4.41 -1.95 24.70
C SER A 108 5.29 -2.47 23.59
N LEU A 109 6.52 -2.87 23.89
CA LEU A 109 7.41 -3.44 22.91
C LEU A 109 6.94 -4.83 22.47
N PRO A 110 7.07 -5.15 21.18
CA PRO A 110 6.75 -6.48 20.73
C PRO A 110 7.72 -7.50 21.34
N ALA A 111 7.20 -8.59 21.91
CA ALA A 111 8.03 -9.65 22.49
C ALA A 111 8.72 -10.48 21.38
N VAL A 112 9.86 -11.07 21.67
CA VAL A 112 10.59 -11.93 20.72
C VAL A 112 9.95 -13.32 20.59
N GLY A 113 9.82 -13.82 19.38
CA GLY A 113 9.83 -15.27 19.14
C GLY A 113 8.53 -16.02 19.37
N SER A 114 7.36 -15.39 19.50
CA SER A 114 6.09 -16.11 19.49
C SER A 114 5.26 -15.81 18.24
N GLY A 115 4.28 -16.65 17.93
CA GLY A 115 3.45 -16.53 16.73
C GLY A 115 2.63 -15.23 16.61
N SER A 116 2.53 -14.42 17.67
CA SER A 116 1.91 -13.08 17.63
C SER A 116 2.87 -11.98 17.16
N LEU A 117 4.13 -12.31 16.98
CA LEU A 117 5.23 -11.36 16.78
C LEU A 117 5.99 -11.63 15.49
N GLY A 118 5.52 -12.56 14.77
CA GLY A 118 5.96 -12.93 13.44
C GLY A 118 4.92 -13.79 12.80
N GLY A 119 4.70 -13.66 11.52
CA GLY A 119 3.72 -14.46 10.82
C GLY A 119 3.53 -14.05 9.37
N GLY A 120 2.54 -14.66 8.74
CA GLY A 120 2.03 -14.24 7.44
C GLY A 120 1.17 -12.99 7.61
N PHE A 121 1.14 -12.15 6.60
CA PHE A 121 0.13 -11.12 6.48
C PHE A 121 -1.24 -11.79 6.25
N ILE A 122 -2.26 -11.28 6.91
CA ILE A 122 -3.66 -11.75 6.79
C ILE A 122 -4.45 -10.78 5.92
N ASN A 123 -5.63 -11.22 5.49
CA ASN A 123 -6.54 -10.45 4.62
C ASN A 123 -5.97 -10.15 3.22
N GLY A 124 -4.87 -10.77 2.84
CA GLY A 124 -4.47 -10.85 1.45
C GLY A 124 -5.35 -11.87 0.73
N SER A 125 -5.80 -11.55 -0.47
CA SER A 125 -6.53 -12.46 -1.34
C SER A 125 -5.90 -12.41 -2.72
N ASP A 126 -5.63 -13.57 -3.27
CA ASP A 126 -5.37 -13.65 -4.70
C ASP A 126 -6.67 -13.31 -5.44
N GLY A 127 -6.57 -12.56 -6.51
CA GLY A 127 -7.70 -12.32 -7.39
C GLY A 127 -8.25 -13.64 -7.94
N THR A 128 -9.48 -13.62 -8.43
CA THR A 128 -10.05 -14.75 -9.14
C THR A 128 -9.16 -15.08 -10.34
N ILE A 129 -8.82 -16.37 -10.52
CA ILE A 129 -8.09 -16.80 -11.70
C ILE A 129 -8.93 -16.47 -12.93
N VAL A 130 -8.41 -15.58 -13.76
CA VAL A 130 -9.07 -15.17 -14.99
C VAL A 130 -8.89 -16.30 -16.01
N GLN A 131 -10.00 -16.87 -16.46
CA GLN A 131 -9.97 -17.87 -17.54
C GLN A 131 -9.68 -17.16 -18.87
N PRO A 132 -9.03 -17.82 -19.84
CA PRO A 132 -8.72 -17.20 -21.13
C PRO A 132 -9.94 -16.57 -21.83
N GLN A 133 -11.10 -17.18 -21.73
CA GLN A 133 -12.35 -16.64 -22.28
C GLN A 133 -12.75 -15.29 -21.67
N ASN A 134 -12.39 -15.00 -20.43
CA ASN A 134 -12.74 -13.72 -19.78
C ASN A 134 -12.06 -12.53 -20.49
N PHE A 135 -10.96 -12.75 -21.19
CA PHE A 135 -10.30 -11.71 -21.97
C PHE A 135 -10.99 -11.41 -23.31
N TYR A 136 -11.84 -12.31 -23.78
CA TYR A 136 -12.56 -12.18 -25.04
C TYR A 136 -14.01 -11.71 -24.85
N ASP A 137 -14.54 -11.85 -23.64
CA ASP A 137 -15.87 -11.41 -23.30
C ASP A 137 -15.88 -9.91 -22.98
N ALA A 138 -16.86 -9.19 -23.49
CA ALA A 138 -17.07 -7.80 -23.13
C ALA A 138 -17.38 -7.67 -21.62
N ILE A 139 -16.86 -6.65 -20.98
CA ILE A 139 -17.20 -6.32 -19.61
C ILE A 139 -18.63 -5.81 -19.57
N THR A 140 -19.50 -6.49 -18.81
CA THR A 140 -20.93 -6.17 -18.67
C THR A 140 -21.30 -6.11 -17.19
N ALA A 141 -22.53 -5.75 -16.88
CA ALA A 141 -23.05 -5.77 -15.50
C ALA A 141 -23.05 -7.19 -14.88
N THR A 142 -23.12 -8.25 -15.70
CA THR A 142 -23.11 -9.65 -15.27
C THR A 142 -21.74 -10.32 -15.41
N ASN A 143 -20.88 -9.79 -16.24
CA ASN A 143 -19.48 -10.22 -16.43
C ASN A 143 -18.55 -9.02 -16.29
N SER A 144 -18.47 -8.49 -15.09
CA SER A 144 -17.72 -7.26 -14.82
C SER A 144 -16.23 -7.50 -14.60
N GLN A 145 -15.79 -8.74 -14.48
CA GLN A 145 -14.41 -9.09 -14.11
C GLN A 145 -13.90 -8.30 -12.87
N GLY A 146 -14.82 -8.05 -11.92
CA GLY A 146 -14.57 -7.22 -10.76
C GLY A 146 -14.79 -5.72 -10.95
N LEU A 147 -15.15 -5.29 -12.15
CA LEU A 147 -15.44 -3.89 -12.49
C LEU A 147 -16.83 -3.76 -13.13
N ASN A 148 -17.54 -2.71 -12.79
CA ASN A 148 -18.78 -2.32 -13.49
C ASN A 148 -18.58 -0.92 -14.08
N PRO A 149 -18.14 -0.83 -15.36
CA PRO A 149 -17.78 0.44 -15.96
C PRO A 149 -19.00 1.33 -16.32
N THR A 150 -20.21 0.79 -16.25
CA THR A 150 -21.41 1.51 -16.68
C THR A 150 -22.17 2.20 -15.55
N THR A 151 -21.90 1.85 -14.30
CA THR A 151 -22.59 2.41 -13.12
C THR A 151 -21.68 2.52 -11.90
N GLY A 152 -22.00 3.45 -11.00
CA GLY A 152 -21.39 3.54 -9.68
C GLY A 152 -19.91 3.89 -9.68
N THR A 153 -19.22 3.39 -8.68
CA THR A 153 -17.81 3.71 -8.39
C THR A 153 -16.85 3.26 -9.51
N ALA A 154 -17.14 2.16 -10.20
CA ALA A 154 -16.28 1.69 -11.29
C ALA A 154 -16.31 2.63 -12.51
N LEU A 155 -17.46 3.23 -12.82
CA LEU A 155 -17.53 4.26 -13.86
C LEU A 155 -16.68 5.47 -13.51
N THR A 156 -16.73 5.92 -12.27
CA THR A 156 -15.90 7.01 -11.77
C THR A 156 -14.42 6.66 -11.86
N ALA A 157 -14.02 5.45 -11.47
CA ALA A 157 -12.63 5.02 -11.53
C ALA A 157 -12.05 5.04 -12.96
N TYR A 158 -12.82 4.61 -13.96
CA TYR A 158 -12.40 4.72 -15.35
C TYR A 158 -12.24 6.16 -15.81
N LYS A 159 -13.21 7.02 -15.47
CA LYS A 159 -13.15 8.47 -15.80
C LYS A 159 -11.98 9.14 -15.10
N ASP A 160 -11.76 8.85 -13.84
CA ASP A 160 -10.64 9.39 -13.08
C ASP A 160 -9.30 8.97 -13.68
N ALA A 161 -9.17 7.72 -14.12
CA ALA A 161 -7.97 7.23 -14.79
C ALA A 161 -7.73 7.94 -16.13
N ILE A 162 -8.77 8.13 -16.94
CA ILE A 162 -8.67 8.85 -18.22
C ILE A 162 -8.29 10.31 -17.98
N ASN A 163 -8.93 10.99 -17.03
CA ASN A 163 -8.63 12.36 -16.66
C ASN A 163 -7.22 12.54 -16.09
N LEU A 164 -6.78 11.58 -15.28
CA LEU A 164 -5.39 11.56 -14.77
C LEU A 164 -4.39 11.48 -15.91
N LEU A 165 -4.61 10.58 -16.86
CA LEU A 165 -3.75 10.40 -18.03
C LEU A 165 -3.84 11.57 -19.01
N ALA A 166 -4.87 12.41 -18.96
CA ALA A 166 -5.00 13.62 -19.76
C ALA A 166 -3.97 14.70 -19.38
N ASN A 167 -3.40 14.63 -18.18
CA ASN A 167 -2.35 15.55 -17.75
C ASN A 167 -1.02 15.24 -18.47
N GLN A 168 -0.74 16.01 -19.52
CA GLN A 168 0.43 15.83 -20.38
C GLN A 168 1.74 16.22 -19.71
N ASP A 169 1.68 17.05 -18.67
CA ASP A 169 2.87 17.49 -17.95
C ASP A 169 3.41 16.40 -17.02
N GLU A 170 2.55 15.49 -16.58
CA GLU A 170 2.90 14.42 -15.64
C GLU A 170 3.04 13.05 -16.32
N TYR A 171 2.21 12.78 -17.34
CA TYR A 171 2.17 11.47 -18.00
C TYR A 171 2.43 11.59 -19.51
N ASP A 172 3.48 10.94 -19.95
CA ASP A 172 3.78 10.78 -21.38
C ASP A 172 3.31 9.38 -21.85
N ILE A 173 2.23 9.33 -22.62
CA ILE A 173 1.67 8.09 -23.16
C ILE A 173 1.53 8.19 -24.67
N ASN A 174 1.85 7.09 -25.35
CA ASN A 174 1.73 6.97 -26.82
C ASN A 174 0.63 6.01 -27.25
N LEU A 175 0.11 5.20 -26.33
CA LEU A 175 -0.90 4.20 -26.60
C LEU A 175 -1.81 4.03 -25.42
N LEU A 176 -3.13 4.10 -25.65
CA LEU A 176 -4.17 3.77 -24.68
C LEU A 176 -4.89 2.49 -25.12
N TYR A 177 -4.92 1.49 -24.25
CA TYR A 177 -5.61 0.23 -24.49
C TYR A 177 -6.66 -0.02 -23.41
N LEU A 178 -7.93 -0.22 -23.82
CA LEU A 178 -9.08 -0.43 -22.97
C LEU A 178 -9.69 -1.83 -23.24
N PRO A 179 -9.09 -2.89 -22.71
CA PRO A 179 -9.54 -4.25 -22.98
C PRO A 179 -10.91 -4.53 -22.39
N GLY A 180 -11.74 -5.29 -23.11
CA GLY A 180 -13.06 -5.70 -22.66
C GLY A 180 -14.16 -4.65 -22.77
N LEU A 181 -13.86 -3.42 -23.19
CA LEU A 181 -14.85 -2.37 -23.42
C LEU A 181 -15.23 -2.29 -24.89
N THR A 182 -16.51 -2.05 -25.14
CA THR A 182 -17.06 -1.87 -26.50
C THR A 182 -17.71 -0.50 -26.61
N SER A 183 -17.69 0.10 -27.79
CA SER A 183 -18.33 1.40 -28.03
C SER A 183 -19.86 1.34 -27.92
N ALA A 184 -20.43 0.15 -28.18
CA ALA A 184 -21.87 -0.06 -28.09
C ALA A 184 -22.39 -0.01 -26.63
N ASP A 185 -21.64 -0.68 -25.71
CA ASP A 185 -22.10 -0.87 -24.33
C ASP A 185 -21.46 0.12 -23.34
N HIS A 186 -20.31 0.71 -23.73
CA HIS A 186 -19.46 1.49 -22.80
C HIS A 186 -19.09 2.88 -23.36
N SER A 187 -19.99 3.47 -24.18
CA SER A 187 -19.78 4.79 -24.80
C SER A 187 -19.42 5.89 -23.80
N SER A 188 -19.97 5.82 -22.58
CA SER A 188 -19.68 6.77 -21.49
C SER A 188 -18.23 6.78 -21.01
N ILE A 189 -17.45 5.75 -21.36
CA ILE A 189 -16.02 5.64 -21.05
C ILE A 189 -15.19 5.84 -22.32
N ILE A 190 -15.61 5.22 -23.41
CA ILE A 190 -14.83 5.23 -24.66
C ILE A 190 -14.80 6.63 -25.28
N THR A 191 -15.92 7.37 -25.26
CA THR A 191 -15.96 8.73 -25.81
C THR A 191 -14.96 9.67 -25.13
N PRO A 192 -14.94 9.80 -23.78
CA PRO A 192 -13.94 10.62 -23.11
C PRO A 192 -12.49 10.13 -23.35
N ALA A 193 -12.29 8.83 -23.51
CA ALA A 193 -10.97 8.29 -23.82
C ALA A 193 -10.48 8.69 -25.21
N LEU A 194 -11.37 8.67 -26.21
CA LEU A 194 -11.07 9.14 -27.56
C LEU A 194 -10.79 10.65 -27.58
N GLU A 195 -11.65 11.45 -26.94
CA GLU A 195 -11.46 12.89 -26.81
C GLU A 195 -10.11 13.23 -26.14
N MET A 196 -9.72 12.48 -25.11
CA MET A 196 -8.44 12.65 -24.45
C MET A 196 -7.28 12.37 -25.41
N VAL A 197 -7.35 11.29 -26.19
CA VAL A 197 -6.29 10.92 -27.16
C VAL A 197 -6.23 11.91 -28.32
N GLU A 198 -7.36 12.42 -28.80
CA GLU A 198 -7.42 13.40 -29.90
C GLU A 198 -6.86 14.77 -29.51
N ASN A 199 -6.97 15.15 -28.23
CA ASN A 199 -6.54 16.45 -27.71
C ASN A 199 -5.11 16.44 -27.15
N ARG A 200 -4.38 15.36 -27.33
CA ARG A 200 -3.02 15.19 -26.78
C ARG A 200 -1.88 15.65 -27.65
#